data_3877a8809e305826ce5705abc18af279
#
_entry.id   3877a8809e305826ce5705abc18af279
#
_cell.length_a   1.000
_cell.length_b   1.000
_cell.length_c   1.000
_cell.angle_alpha   90.00
_cell.angle_beta   90.00
_cell.angle_gamma   90.00
#
_symmetry.space_group_name_H-M   'P 1'
#
loop_
_entity.id
_entity.type
_entity.pdbx_description
1 polymer ?
#
loop_
_entity_poly.entity_id
_entity_poly.type
_entity_poly.pdbx_seq_one_letter_code
_entity_poly.pdbx_strand_id
1 'polypeptide(L)'
;MAKNREPIAKHCKALGISPAVMGYNHDNSRSWSGKVTNRNAQAQTRRKKSEYATQLQEKQKVKFIYGVLEKQFLGYYEKAVRMPGKAGDNLLIQLERRLDNVVFRLGFDATRREARQLVNHGHFTVNGRKVNIPSYQVKPGMVIAIKESSRSIERFKANLEANAYHVIPKWLDFDANNMVGKVVAVPAREDIDLPVEEHLIVELYSK
;
A
#
# COMPACT_ATOMS: atom_id res chain seq x y z
N MET A 1 -9.96 10.88 10.45
CA MET A 1 -9.25 10.88 9.14
C MET A 1 -10.14 10.20 8.10
N ALA A 2 -10.31 10.78 6.91
CA ALA A 2 -11.13 10.20 5.86
C ALA A 2 -10.51 8.88 5.34
N LYS A 3 -11.35 7.85 5.16
CA LYS A 3 -10.94 6.51 4.73
C LYS A 3 -11.54 6.20 3.37
N ASN A 4 -10.80 5.51 2.51
CA ASN A 4 -11.37 4.89 1.32
C ASN A 4 -12.19 3.66 1.77
N ARG A 5 -13.51 3.67 1.55
CA ARG A 5 -14.44 2.59 1.90
C ARG A 5 -14.97 1.84 0.67
N GLU A 6 -14.41 2.10 -0.50
CA GLU A 6 -14.85 1.49 -1.75
C GLU A 6 -14.72 -0.04 -1.72
N PRO A 7 -15.64 -0.76 -2.40
CA PRO A 7 -15.63 -2.23 -2.44
C PRO A 7 -14.41 -2.73 -3.24
N ILE A 8 -13.58 -3.56 -2.60
CA ILE A 8 -12.29 -3.98 -3.11
C ILE A 8 -12.41 -4.78 -4.40
N ALA A 9 -13.22 -5.84 -4.41
CA ALA A 9 -13.35 -6.72 -5.56
C ALA A 9 -13.81 -5.98 -6.83
N LYS A 10 -14.74 -5.02 -6.69
CA LYS A 10 -15.23 -4.21 -7.81
C LYS A 10 -14.14 -3.31 -8.39
N HIS A 11 -13.39 -2.63 -7.51
CA HIS A 11 -12.33 -1.72 -7.94
C HIS A 11 -11.12 -2.46 -8.49
N CYS A 12 -10.71 -3.57 -7.86
CA CYS A 12 -9.64 -4.42 -8.39
C CYS A 12 -9.94 -4.89 -9.82
N LYS A 13 -11.19 -5.32 -10.10
CA LYS A 13 -11.63 -5.69 -11.46
C LYS A 13 -11.57 -4.52 -12.43
N ALA A 14 -12.07 -3.36 -12.05
CA ALA A 14 -12.09 -2.18 -12.89
C ALA A 14 -10.67 -1.68 -13.23
N LEU A 15 -9.74 -1.83 -12.29
CA LEU A 15 -8.35 -1.37 -12.42
C LEU A 15 -7.40 -2.45 -12.95
N GLY A 16 -7.86 -3.71 -13.09
CA GLY A 16 -7.02 -4.83 -13.50
C GLY A 16 -5.94 -5.22 -12.48
N ILE A 17 -6.22 -5.06 -11.18
CA ILE A 17 -5.28 -5.36 -10.09
C ILE A 17 -5.72 -6.65 -9.41
N SER A 18 -4.77 -7.54 -9.09
CA SER A 18 -5.05 -8.66 -8.20
C SER A 18 -5.26 -8.16 -6.77
N PRO A 19 -6.32 -8.59 -6.08
CA PRO A 19 -6.52 -8.24 -4.67
C PRO A 19 -5.43 -8.74 -3.73
N ALA A 20 -4.67 -9.77 -4.14
CA ALA A 20 -3.49 -10.23 -3.40
C ALA A 20 -2.46 -9.12 -3.16
N VAL A 21 -2.31 -8.17 -4.10
CA VAL A 21 -1.46 -6.98 -3.95
C VAL A 21 -1.85 -6.12 -2.74
N MET A 22 -3.12 -6.20 -2.33
CA MET A 22 -3.64 -5.48 -1.17
C MET A 22 -3.68 -6.34 0.11
N GLY A 23 -3.21 -7.59 0.05
CA GLY A 23 -3.22 -8.55 1.14
C GLY A 23 -4.52 -9.38 1.27
N TYR A 24 -5.39 -9.38 0.25
CA TYR A 24 -6.60 -10.20 0.27
C TYR A 24 -6.38 -11.52 -0.46
N ASN A 25 -6.37 -12.62 0.29
CA ASN A 25 -6.32 -13.97 -0.28
C ASN A 25 -7.65 -14.32 -0.94
N HIS A 26 -7.57 -14.88 -2.16
CA HIS A 26 -8.71 -15.01 -3.05
C HIS A 26 -9.36 -16.36 -3.09
N ASP A 27 -8.73 -17.36 -2.52
CA ASP A 27 -9.07 -18.76 -2.81
C ASP A 27 -10.49 -19.18 -2.47
N ASN A 28 -11.24 -18.35 -1.73
CA ASN A 28 -12.59 -18.67 -1.27
C ASN A 28 -13.69 -17.66 -1.62
N SER A 29 -13.44 -16.58 -2.36
CA SER A 29 -14.53 -15.65 -2.66
C SER A 29 -15.21 -15.94 -4.01
N ARG A 30 -16.39 -16.56 -3.97
CA ARG A 30 -17.31 -16.68 -5.10
C ARG A 30 -17.55 -15.36 -5.87
N SER A 31 -17.30 -14.21 -5.21
CA SER A 31 -17.45 -12.88 -5.81
C SER A 31 -16.37 -12.55 -6.84
N TRP A 32 -15.21 -13.18 -6.77
CA TRP A 32 -14.11 -12.95 -7.72
C TRP A 32 -14.22 -13.87 -8.93
N SER A 33 -14.34 -15.18 -8.74
CA SER A 33 -14.36 -16.17 -9.81
C SER A 33 -15.64 -16.11 -10.66
N GLY A 34 -16.80 -15.88 -10.03
CA GLY A 34 -18.10 -15.95 -10.70
C GLY A 34 -18.47 -14.77 -11.61
N LYS A 35 -17.69 -13.68 -11.61
CA LYS A 35 -18.00 -12.47 -12.39
C LYS A 35 -16.96 -12.07 -13.43
N VAL A 36 -15.92 -12.86 -13.62
CA VAL A 36 -14.92 -12.63 -14.66
C VAL A 36 -15.48 -12.91 -16.06
N THR A 37 -16.49 -13.77 -16.17
CA THR A 37 -17.16 -14.15 -17.42
C THR A 37 -18.20 -13.14 -17.91
N ASN A 38 -18.18 -11.91 -17.45
CA ASN A 38 -19.23 -10.96 -17.74
C ASN A 38 -19.14 -10.31 -19.11
N ARG A 39 -20.31 -10.15 -19.71
CA ARG A 39 -20.63 -9.41 -20.95
C ARG A 39 -19.88 -8.06 -21.07
N ASN A 40 -19.52 -7.43 -19.94
CA ASN A 40 -18.78 -6.18 -19.91
C ASN A 40 -17.26 -6.33 -20.21
N ALA A 41 -16.66 -7.50 -20.00
CA ALA A 41 -15.27 -7.73 -20.36
C ALA A 41 -15.08 -7.73 -21.89
N GLN A 42 -16.03 -8.34 -22.62
CA GLN A 42 -16.04 -8.31 -24.09
C GLN A 42 -16.36 -6.92 -24.67
N ALA A 43 -17.20 -6.14 -23.99
CA ALA A 43 -17.51 -4.77 -24.40
C ALA A 43 -16.36 -3.79 -24.13
N GLN A 44 -15.59 -4.00 -23.06
CA GLN A 44 -14.41 -3.19 -22.76
C GLN A 44 -13.23 -3.48 -23.72
N THR A 45 -13.09 -4.70 -24.21
CA THR A 45 -12.06 -5.06 -25.21
C THR A 45 -12.31 -4.43 -26.58
N ARG A 46 -13.54 -4.08 -26.92
CA ARG A 46 -13.91 -3.49 -28.20
C ARG A 46 -13.66 -1.97 -28.31
N ARG A 47 -13.52 -1.26 -27.20
CA ARG A 47 -13.21 0.19 -27.19
C ARG A 47 -11.75 0.42 -26.90
N LYS A 48 -11.02 0.95 -27.87
CA LYS A 48 -9.65 1.45 -27.65
C LYS A 48 -9.69 2.53 -26.56
N LYS A 49 -8.96 2.32 -25.47
CA LYS A 49 -8.85 3.31 -24.39
C LYS A 49 -8.14 4.54 -24.93
N SER A 50 -8.62 5.73 -24.58
CA SER A 50 -7.90 6.96 -24.84
C SER A 50 -6.64 7.01 -23.96
N GLU A 51 -5.64 7.75 -24.38
CA GLU A 51 -4.42 7.99 -23.61
C GLU A 51 -4.72 8.54 -22.21
N TYR A 52 -5.58 9.56 -22.14
CA TYR A 52 -6.06 10.09 -20.86
C TYR A 52 -6.68 9.01 -19.94
N ALA A 53 -7.50 8.11 -20.49
CA ALA A 53 -8.10 7.05 -19.71
C ALA A 53 -7.06 6.07 -19.16
N THR A 54 -5.98 5.83 -19.91
CA THR A 54 -4.87 4.96 -19.45
C THR A 54 -4.09 5.64 -18.33
N GLN A 55 -3.71 6.90 -18.51
CA GLN A 55 -3.04 7.71 -17.49
C GLN A 55 -3.87 7.81 -16.19
N LEU A 56 -5.17 8.07 -16.33
CA LEU A 56 -6.09 8.12 -15.20
C LEU A 56 -6.19 6.77 -14.48
N GLN A 57 -6.22 5.67 -15.23
CA GLN A 57 -6.30 4.33 -14.66
C GLN A 57 -5.05 4.01 -13.82
N GLU A 58 -3.84 4.32 -14.31
CA GLU A 58 -2.59 4.12 -13.56
C GLU A 58 -2.58 4.94 -12.26
N LYS A 59 -2.97 6.20 -12.32
CA LYS A 59 -3.13 7.01 -11.09
C LYS A 59 -4.11 6.36 -10.10
N GLN A 60 -5.27 5.92 -10.56
CA GLN A 60 -6.27 5.27 -9.71
C GLN A 60 -5.78 3.95 -9.12
N LYS A 61 -4.98 3.17 -9.86
CA LYS A 61 -4.34 1.94 -9.34
C LYS A 61 -3.51 2.25 -8.10
N VAL A 62 -2.53 3.15 -8.23
CA VAL A 62 -1.62 3.50 -7.13
C VAL A 62 -2.41 4.06 -5.95
N LYS A 63 -3.29 5.02 -6.20
CA LYS A 63 -4.14 5.62 -5.16
C LYS A 63 -4.96 4.58 -4.41
N PHE A 64 -5.51 3.60 -5.11
CA PHE A 64 -6.33 2.54 -4.52
C PHE A 64 -5.50 1.55 -3.70
N ILE A 65 -4.35 1.11 -4.22
CA ILE A 65 -3.44 0.17 -3.54
C ILE A 65 -3.00 0.73 -2.18
N TYR A 66 -2.58 2.00 -2.13
CA TYR A 66 -2.15 2.64 -0.88
C TYR A 66 -3.29 3.23 -0.06
N GLY A 67 -4.54 3.18 -0.54
CA GLY A 67 -5.70 3.70 0.14
C GLY A 67 -5.65 5.22 0.39
N VAL A 68 -4.96 5.97 -0.47
CA VAL A 68 -4.77 7.42 -0.35
C VAL A 68 -5.89 8.16 -1.08
N LEU A 69 -6.38 9.26 -0.50
CA LEU A 69 -7.38 10.13 -1.14
C LEU A 69 -6.71 11.12 -2.10
N GLU A 70 -7.48 11.63 -3.07
CA GLU A 70 -6.97 12.47 -4.17
C GLU A 70 -6.15 13.67 -3.68
N LYS A 71 -6.68 14.44 -2.73
CA LYS A 71 -5.98 15.61 -2.18
C LYS A 71 -4.63 15.27 -1.55
N GLN A 72 -4.54 14.14 -0.84
CA GLN A 72 -3.28 13.68 -0.26
C GLN A 72 -2.31 13.17 -1.33
N PHE A 73 -2.84 12.48 -2.33
CA PHE A 73 -2.04 11.95 -3.43
C PHE A 73 -1.41 13.08 -4.25
N LEU A 74 -2.17 14.13 -4.56
CA LEU A 74 -1.65 15.33 -5.21
C LEU A 74 -0.52 15.96 -4.38
N GLY A 75 -0.70 16.09 -3.05
CA GLY A 75 0.37 16.61 -2.18
C GLY A 75 1.63 15.75 -2.14
N TYR A 76 1.53 14.43 -2.33
CA TYR A 76 2.71 13.57 -2.51
C TYR A 76 3.36 13.80 -3.86
N TYR A 77 2.59 13.95 -4.92
CA TYR A 77 3.10 14.25 -6.25
C TYR A 77 3.87 15.59 -6.28
N GLU A 78 3.29 16.66 -5.74
CA GLU A 78 3.95 17.97 -5.65
C GLU A 78 5.28 17.92 -4.89
N LYS A 79 5.35 17.12 -3.82
CA LYS A 79 6.60 16.89 -3.09
C LYS A 79 7.59 16.08 -3.92
N ALA A 80 7.12 15.06 -4.64
CA ALA A 80 7.96 14.20 -5.46
C ALA A 80 8.63 14.97 -6.60
N VAL A 81 7.91 15.91 -7.21
CA VAL A 81 8.45 16.79 -8.27
C VAL A 81 9.57 17.71 -7.74
N ARG A 82 9.49 18.15 -6.47
CA ARG A 82 10.51 19.01 -5.85
C ARG A 82 11.76 18.25 -5.40
N MET A 83 11.69 16.92 -5.34
CA MET A 83 12.83 16.08 -4.95
C MET A 83 13.73 15.82 -6.14
N PRO A 84 15.06 15.68 -5.93
CA PRO A 84 15.98 15.30 -7.01
C PRO A 84 15.65 13.89 -7.53
N GLY A 85 15.84 13.67 -8.82
CA GLY A 85 15.59 12.39 -9.48
C GLY A 85 14.24 12.33 -10.23
N LYS A 86 13.80 11.12 -10.56
CA LYS A 86 12.55 10.91 -11.30
C LYS A 86 11.33 11.11 -10.38
N ALA A 87 10.43 11.99 -10.76
CA ALA A 87 9.24 12.31 -9.98
C ALA A 87 8.33 11.09 -9.72
N GLY A 88 8.23 10.17 -10.68
CA GLY A 88 7.48 8.93 -10.53
C GLY A 88 8.04 8.01 -9.46
N ASP A 89 9.35 7.78 -9.47
CA ASP A 89 10.03 6.97 -8.45
C ASP A 89 9.89 7.62 -7.07
N ASN A 90 10.14 8.92 -6.98
CA ASN A 90 10.00 9.69 -5.73
C ASN A 90 8.59 9.62 -5.15
N LEU A 91 7.55 9.61 -6.02
CA LEU A 91 6.17 9.45 -5.60
C LEU A 91 5.94 8.08 -4.95
N LEU A 92 6.39 7.00 -5.60
CA LEU A 92 6.26 5.64 -5.06
C LEU A 92 7.05 5.47 -3.77
N ILE A 93 8.28 5.99 -3.69
CA ILE A 93 9.11 6.00 -2.48
C ILE A 93 8.39 6.68 -1.31
N GLN A 94 7.76 7.83 -1.54
CA GLN A 94 7.00 8.50 -0.49
C GLN A 94 5.79 7.69 -0.02
N LEU A 95 5.11 6.99 -0.94
CA LEU A 95 3.98 6.14 -0.61
C LEU A 95 4.41 4.88 0.16
N GLU A 96 5.54 4.28 -0.21
CA GLU A 96 6.11 3.14 0.51
C GLU A 96 6.55 3.51 1.94
N ARG A 97 7.13 4.69 2.13
CA ARG A 97 7.59 5.17 3.44
C ARG A 97 6.48 5.58 4.42
N ARG A 98 5.23 5.45 4.08
CA ARG A 98 4.12 5.69 5.00
C ARG A 98 4.06 4.61 6.08
N LEU A 99 3.83 5.02 7.33
CA LEU A 99 3.81 4.09 8.47
C LEU A 99 2.76 2.97 8.29
N ASP A 100 1.57 3.30 7.76
CA ASP A 100 0.53 2.29 7.50
C ASP A 100 1.00 1.23 6.48
N ASN A 101 1.74 1.64 5.45
CA ASN A 101 2.28 0.71 4.48
C ASN A 101 3.48 -0.08 5.03
N VAL A 102 4.35 0.56 5.81
CA VAL A 102 5.51 -0.12 6.43
C VAL A 102 5.04 -1.21 7.41
N VAL A 103 4.03 -0.94 8.21
CA VAL A 103 3.41 -1.93 9.11
C VAL A 103 2.87 -3.14 8.33
N PHE A 104 2.22 -2.89 7.19
CA PHE A 104 1.79 -3.96 6.29
C PHE A 104 2.97 -4.74 5.69
N ARG A 105 4.02 -4.06 5.20
CA ARG A 105 5.21 -4.69 4.62
C ARG A 105 6.02 -5.52 5.62
N LEU A 106 5.99 -5.15 6.89
CA LEU A 106 6.58 -5.92 7.99
C LEU A 106 5.75 -7.16 8.37
N GLY A 107 4.56 -7.34 7.82
CA GLY A 107 3.72 -8.51 8.08
C GLY A 107 2.94 -8.46 9.40
N PHE A 108 2.89 -7.32 10.08
CA PHE A 108 2.07 -7.18 11.30
C PHE A 108 0.57 -7.32 11.03
N ASP A 109 0.15 -7.05 9.80
CA ASP A 109 -1.25 -7.09 9.39
C ASP A 109 -1.44 -7.78 8.04
N ALA A 110 -2.60 -8.41 7.87
CA ALA A 110 -2.93 -9.09 6.63
C ALA A 110 -3.19 -8.11 5.47
N THR A 111 -3.71 -6.91 5.74
CA THR A 111 -4.08 -5.94 4.71
C THR A 111 -3.64 -4.51 5.05
N ARG A 112 -3.37 -3.70 4.02
CA ARG A 112 -3.06 -2.27 4.21
C ARG A 112 -4.17 -1.49 4.92
N ARG A 113 -5.44 -1.88 4.76
CA ARG A 113 -6.57 -1.24 5.45
C ARG A 113 -6.56 -1.53 6.94
N GLU A 114 -6.24 -2.74 7.30
CA GLU A 114 -6.07 -3.19 8.68
C GLU A 114 -4.89 -2.49 9.35
N ALA A 115 -3.72 -2.52 8.71
CA ALA A 115 -2.53 -1.81 9.16
C ALA A 115 -2.83 -0.32 9.47
N ARG A 116 -3.52 0.34 8.55
CA ARG A 116 -3.95 1.73 8.76
C ARG A 116 -4.89 1.90 9.95
N GLN A 117 -5.78 0.95 10.21
CA GLN A 117 -6.69 1.00 11.35
C GLN A 117 -5.92 0.84 12.66
N LEU A 118 -5.00 -0.13 12.73
CA LEU A 118 -4.22 -0.38 13.94
C LEU A 118 -3.24 0.75 14.25
N VAL A 119 -2.64 1.36 13.23
CA VAL A 119 -1.87 2.60 13.41
C VAL A 119 -2.73 3.72 13.99
N ASN A 120 -3.93 3.96 13.45
CA ASN A 120 -4.84 4.99 13.98
C ASN A 120 -5.26 4.72 15.44
N HIS A 121 -5.39 3.45 15.83
CA HIS A 121 -5.70 3.07 17.20
C HIS A 121 -4.48 3.20 18.14
N GLY A 122 -3.29 3.45 17.56
CA GLY A 122 -2.07 3.72 18.32
C GLY A 122 -1.45 2.50 18.96
N HIS A 123 -1.51 1.35 18.26
CA HIS A 123 -0.86 0.11 18.66
C HIS A 123 0.64 0.07 18.34
N PHE A 124 1.16 1.04 17.60
CA PHE A 124 2.56 1.08 17.17
C PHE A 124 3.34 2.24 17.79
N THR A 125 4.62 2.00 17.98
CA THR A 125 5.60 2.98 18.40
C THR A 125 6.68 3.13 17.33
N VAL A 126 7.21 4.34 17.18
CA VAL A 126 8.38 4.63 16.35
C VAL A 126 9.46 5.22 17.26
N ASN A 127 10.62 4.56 17.32
CA ASN A 127 11.70 4.90 18.25
C ASN A 127 11.20 5.04 19.71
N GLY A 128 10.35 4.12 20.15
CA GLY A 128 9.77 4.12 21.49
C GLY A 128 8.61 5.09 21.73
N ARG A 129 8.32 6.00 20.80
CA ARG A 129 7.22 6.97 20.93
C ARG A 129 5.98 6.49 20.19
N LYS A 130 4.81 6.56 20.84
CA LYS A 130 3.52 6.22 20.22
C LYS A 130 3.22 7.13 19.04
N VAL A 131 2.92 6.54 17.88
CA VAL A 131 2.51 7.25 16.66
C VAL A 131 1.18 6.70 16.18
N ASN A 132 0.17 7.57 16.02
CA ASN A 132 -1.18 7.24 15.55
C ASN A 132 -1.52 7.89 14.20
N ILE A 133 -0.51 8.35 13.46
CA ILE A 133 -0.65 9.01 12.17
C ILE A 133 -0.22 8.06 11.06
N PRO A 134 -1.16 7.48 10.26
CA PRO A 134 -0.81 6.53 9.19
C PRO A 134 0.07 7.12 8.09
N SER A 135 -0.04 8.41 7.84
CA SER A 135 0.76 9.14 6.84
C SER A 135 2.14 9.56 7.35
N TYR A 136 2.51 9.16 8.57
CA TYR A 136 3.84 9.44 9.11
C TYR A 136 4.92 8.84 8.19
N GLN A 137 5.92 9.66 7.83
CA GLN A 137 6.99 9.24 6.93
C GLN A 137 8.15 8.66 7.73
N VAL A 138 8.40 7.38 7.57
CA VAL A 138 9.55 6.73 8.21
C VAL A 138 10.84 7.10 7.48
N LYS A 139 11.95 7.08 8.21
CA LYS A 139 13.31 7.36 7.71
C LYS A 139 14.23 6.17 8.02
N PRO A 140 15.32 5.99 7.27
CA PRO A 140 16.33 5.00 7.61
C PRO A 140 16.82 5.17 9.06
N GLY A 141 17.06 4.04 9.73
CA GLY A 141 17.45 3.99 11.13
C GLY A 141 16.29 4.00 12.13
N MET A 142 15.04 4.24 11.70
CA MET A 142 13.89 4.20 12.59
C MET A 142 13.49 2.76 12.92
N VAL A 143 13.11 2.56 14.18
CA VAL A 143 12.62 1.29 14.72
C VAL A 143 11.12 1.40 14.96
N ILE A 144 10.37 0.46 14.40
CA ILE A 144 8.91 0.35 14.52
C ILE A 144 8.60 -0.87 15.36
N ALA A 145 7.86 -0.70 16.44
CA ALA A 145 7.51 -1.82 17.33
C ALA A 145 6.03 -1.77 17.71
N ILE A 146 5.48 -2.93 18.04
CA ILE A 146 4.17 -3.01 18.70
C ILE A 146 4.32 -2.49 20.12
N LYS A 147 3.40 -1.62 20.55
CA LYS A 147 3.35 -1.11 21.92
C LYS A 147 3.22 -2.27 22.91
N GLU A 148 3.94 -2.24 24.02
CA GLU A 148 3.97 -3.33 25.03
C GLU A 148 2.57 -3.76 25.48
N SER A 149 1.69 -2.81 25.79
CA SER A 149 0.30 -3.09 26.18
C SER A 149 -0.54 -3.74 25.08
N SER A 150 -0.05 -3.80 23.85
CA SER A 150 -0.75 -4.39 22.70
C SER A 150 -0.15 -5.73 22.27
N ARG A 151 1.01 -6.12 22.78
CA ARG A 151 1.68 -7.38 22.42
C ARG A 151 0.90 -8.62 22.83
N SER A 152 0.08 -8.52 23.89
CA SER A 152 -0.77 -9.61 24.38
C SER A 152 -1.98 -9.90 23.50
N ILE A 153 -2.30 -9.02 22.54
CA ILE A 153 -3.47 -9.19 21.66
C ILE A 153 -3.23 -10.37 20.72
N GLU A 154 -4.05 -11.41 20.80
CA GLU A 154 -3.97 -12.63 19.99
C GLU A 154 -3.93 -12.36 18.48
N ARG A 155 -4.61 -11.31 18.03
CA ARG A 155 -4.64 -10.90 16.63
C ARG A 155 -3.24 -10.66 16.04
N PHE A 156 -2.34 -10.01 16.78
CA PHE A 156 -0.98 -9.78 16.31
C PHE A 156 -0.20 -11.08 16.15
N LYS A 157 -0.38 -12.02 17.09
CA LYS A 157 0.25 -13.35 17.03
C LYS A 157 -0.27 -14.14 15.84
N ALA A 158 -1.60 -14.19 15.67
CA ALA A 158 -2.23 -14.87 14.55
C ALA A 158 -1.83 -14.27 13.19
N ASN A 159 -1.74 -12.94 13.09
CA ASN A 159 -1.29 -12.28 11.87
C ASN A 159 0.19 -12.59 11.55
N LEU A 160 1.06 -12.61 12.56
CA LEU A 160 2.47 -12.93 12.36
C LEU A 160 2.66 -14.40 11.92
N GLU A 161 1.91 -15.32 12.50
CA GLU A 161 1.90 -16.72 12.08
C GLU A 161 1.38 -16.89 10.65
N ALA A 162 0.27 -16.24 10.31
CA ALA A 162 -0.31 -16.27 8.95
C ALA A 162 0.62 -15.64 7.90
N ASN A 163 1.38 -14.63 8.30
CA ASN A 163 2.31 -13.90 7.43
C ASN A 163 3.77 -14.40 7.53
N ALA A 164 4.02 -15.56 8.14
CA ALA A 164 5.38 -16.10 8.29
C ALA A 164 6.14 -16.29 6.96
N TYR A 165 5.41 -16.49 5.87
CA TYR A 165 5.96 -16.60 4.50
C TYR A 165 5.94 -15.29 3.74
N HIS A 166 5.59 -14.16 4.37
CA HIS A 166 5.57 -12.88 3.70
C HIS A 166 6.98 -12.41 3.36
N VAL A 167 7.21 -12.10 2.07
CA VAL A 167 8.52 -11.60 1.63
C VAL A 167 8.69 -10.15 2.10
N ILE A 168 9.62 -9.97 3.02
CA ILE A 168 9.96 -8.63 3.53
C ILE A 168 10.91 -7.97 2.53
N PRO A 169 10.63 -6.73 2.10
CA PRO A 169 11.51 -5.99 1.19
C PRO A 169 12.90 -5.73 1.82
N LYS A 170 13.95 -5.69 0.99
CA LYS A 170 15.35 -5.55 1.43
C LYS A 170 15.64 -4.29 2.25
N TRP A 171 14.84 -3.24 2.11
CA TRP A 171 15.00 -1.98 2.85
C TRP A 171 14.41 -2.02 4.27
N LEU A 172 13.75 -3.14 4.64
CA LEU A 172 13.22 -3.41 5.97
C LEU A 172 13.89 -4.63 6.57
N ASP A 173 14.12 -4.59 7.87
CA ASP A 173 14.57 -5.71 8.69
C ASP A 173 13.50 -6.00 9.75
N PHE A 174 13.22 -7.26 10.04
CA PHE A 174 12.14 -7.65 10.93
C PHE A 174 12.54 -8.77 11.88
N ASP A 175 12.43 -8.47 13.16
CA ASP A 175 12.56 -9.46 14.25
C ASP A 175 11.17 -9.90 14.72
N ALA A 176 10.77 -11.10 14.32
CA ALA A 176 9.47 -11.66 14.67
C ALA A 176 9.34 -11.94 16.18
N ASN A 177 10.44 -12.35 16.85
CA ASN A 177 10.41 -12.70 18.27
C ASN A 177 10.13 -11.48 19.14
N ASN A 178 10.77 -10.36 18.83
CA ASN A 178 10.61 -9.10 19.56
C ASN A 178 9.46 -8.24 19.01
N MET A 179 8.83 -8.64 17.88
CA MET A 179 7.81 -7.86 17.17
C MET A 179 8.30 -6.44 16.84
N VAL A 180 9.51 -6.36 16.28
CA VAL A 180 10.21 -5.11 15.97
C VAL A 180 10.64 -5.12 14.51
N GLY A 181 10.34 -4.05 13.82
CA GLY A 181 10.84 -3.79 12.47
C GLY A 181 11.79 -2.60 12.44
N LYS A 182 12.84 -2.69 11.65
CA LYS A 182 13.80 -1.61 11.45
C LYS A 182 13.84 -1.18 10.00
N VAL A 183 13.88 0.12 9.76
CA VAL A 183 14.08 0.69 8.43
C VAL A 183 15.59 0.78 8.18
N VAL A 184 16.10 -0.03 7.25
CA VAL A 184 17.55 -0.11 6.95
C VAL A 184 17.95 0.98 5.95
N ALA A 185 17.17 1.12 4.87
CA ALA A 185 17.47 2.04 3.78
C ALA A 185 16.22 2.78 3.27
N VAL A 186 16.39 3.69 2.33
CA VAL A 186 15.26 4.24 1.55
C VAL A 186 14.89 3.20 0.49
N PRO A 187 13.59 2.88 0.28
CA PRO A 187 13.19 1.94 -0.75
C PRO A 187 13.63 2.43 -2.14
N ALA A 188 14.19 1.54 -2.95
CA ALA A 188 14.44 1.78 -4.36
C ALA A 188 13.23 1.37 -5.21
N ARG A 189 13.18 1.80 -6.49
CA ARG A 189 12.09 1.39 -7.39
C ARG A 189 12.00 -0.13 -7.56
N GLU A 190 13.16 -0.80 -7.55
CA GLU A 190 13.28 -2.25 -7.68
C GLU A 190 12.69 -3.03 -6.49
N ASP A 191 12.64 -2.40 -5.32
CA ASP A 191 12.06 -2.99 -4.10
C ASP A 191 10.52 -2.92 -4.08
N ILE A 192 9.93 -2.26 -5.07
CA ILE A 192 8.48 -2.00 -5.13
C ILE A 192 7.83 -2.93 -6.15
N ASP A 193 7.28 -4.05 -5.66
CA ASP A 193 6.61 -5.08 -6.47
C ASP A 193 5.21 -4.66 -6.93
N LEU A 194 5.09 -3.53 -7.60
CA LEU A 194 3.82 -3.06 -8.11
C LEU A 194 3.88 -2.93 -9.64
N PRO A 195 2.92 -3.56 -10.36
CA PRO A 195 2.81 -3.44 -11.81
C PRO A 195 2.17 -2.09 -12.18
N VAL A 196 2.93 -1.01 -12.03
CA VAL A 196 2.48 0.38 -12.25
C VAL A 196 3.46 1.11 -13.14
N GLU A 197 2.91 1.86 -14.09
CA GLU A 197 3.65 2.74 -14.98
C GLU A 197 3.62 4.19 -14.43
N GLU A 198 4.59 4.53 -13.59
CA GLU A 198 4.66 5.81 -12.88
C GLU A 198 4.80 7.02 -13.82
N HIS A 199 5.39 6.84 -15.01
CA HIS A 199 5.53 7.92 -15.98
C HIS A 199 4.17 8.44 -16.47
N LEU A 200 3.17 7.56 -16.63
CA LEU A 200 1.82 7.95 -17.04
C LEU A 200 1.12 8.82 -15.96
N ILE A 201 1.47 8.61 -14.69
CA ILE A 201 0.96 9.43 -13.60
C ILE A 201 1.56 10.83 -13.65
N VAL A 202 2.86 10.91 -13.93
CA VAL A 202 3.57 12.20 -14.09
C VAL A 202 3.00 12.98 -15.28
N GLU A 203 2.79 12.34 -16.42
CA GLU A 203 2.18 12.95 -17.60
C GLU A 203 0.77 13.48 -17.33
N LEU A 204 -0.04 12.72 -16.58
CA LEU A 204 -1.41 13.15 -16.23
C LEU A 204 -1.43 14.45 -15.42
N TYR A 205 -0.48 14.63 -14.50
CA TYR A 205 -0.42 15.81 -13.64
C TYR A 205 0.39 16.96 -14.23
N SER A 206 1.15 16.73 -15.30
CA SER A 206 1.90 17.78 -16.01
C SER A 206 1.07 18.49 -17.07
N LYS A 207 -0.12 18.01 -17.37
CA LYS A 207 -1.12 18.65 -18.22
C LYS A 207 -1.94 19.62 -17.38
#